data_1ef3f49e068cc2935af1362674495f8a
#
_entry.id   1ef3f49e068cc2935af1362674495f8a
#
_cell.length_a   1.000
_cell.length_b   1.000
_cell.length_c   1.000
_cell.angle_alpha   90.00
_cell.angle_beta   90.00
_cell.angle_gamma   90.00
#
_symmetry.space_group_name_H-M   'P 1'
#
loop_
_entity.id
_entity.type
_entity.pdbx_description
1 polymer ?
#
loop_
_entity_poly.entity_id
_entity_poly.type
_entity_poly.pdbx_seq_one_letter_code
_entity_poly.pdbx_strand_id
1 'polypeptide(L)'
;MSTKDQLLAYLKEKKGNWVSGEALSTQLAVSRTAIWKHICKLREEGYGIESSPKKGYLFQKVSDLLLPNEIREGLDTKVFGRKGIVYYSQINSTNTKAKELAARDAPEGTLVVAESQEKGRGRKGRTWFSPSQGGIYISLILKPHISPQMISL
;
A
#
# COMPACT_ATOMS: atom_id res chain seq x y z
N MET A 1 -6.19 -9.88 7.96
CA MET A 1 -6.01 -8.43 8.22
C MET A 1 -5.20 -8.26 9.49
N SER A 2 -4.20 -7.39 9.50
CA SER A 2 -3.45 -7.07 10.73
C SER A 2 -4.28 -6.18 11.66
N THR A 3 -3.91 -6.13 12.95
CA THR A 3 -4.57 -5.20 13.91
C THR A 3 -4.46 -3.74 13.45
N LYS A 4 -3.35 -3.35 12.83
CA LYS A 4 -3.16 -2.00 12.24
C LYS A 4 -4.20 -1.73 11.13
N ASP A 5 -4.44 -2.71 10.26
CA ASP A 5 -5.39 -2.56 9.15
C ASP A 5 -6.84 -2.49 9.67
N GLN A 6 -7.17 -3.28 10.70
CA GLN A 6 -8.48 -3.22 11.35
C GLN A 6 -8.69 -1.86 12.03
N LEU A 7 -7.65 -1.34 12.71
CA LEU A 7 -7.69 -0.01 13.32
C LEU A 7 -7.92 1.08 12.28
N LEU A 8 -7.19 1.03 11.15
CA LEU A 8 -7.34 1.99 10.06
C LEU A 8 -8.76 1.93 9.47
N ALA A 9 -9.28 0.74 9.18
CA ALA A 9 -10.63 0.57 8.66
C ALA A 9 -11.68 1.16 9.60
N TYR A 10 -11.58 0.86 10.90
CA TYR A 10 -12.50 1.40 11.90
C TYR A 10 -12.43 2.93 12.01
N LEU A 11 -11.23 3.50 11.99
CA LEU A 11 -11.05 4.96 12.03
C LEU A 11 -11.59 5.64 10.76
N LYS A 12 -11.42 5.02 9.59
CA LYS A 12 -11.99 5.52 8.33
C LYS A 12 -13.53 5.50 8.36
N GLU A 13 -14.14 4.44 8.88
CA GLU A 13 -15.61 4.36 9.07
C GLU A 13 -16.13 5.49 9.96
N LYS A 14 -15.37 5.83 11.01
CA LYS A 14 -15.69 6.91 11.96
C LYS A 14 -15.13 8.27 11.55
N LYS A 15 -14.78 8.47 10.29
CA LYS A 15 -14.18 9.73 9.78
C LYS A 15 -14.97 10.95 10.26
N GLY A 16 -14.26 11.95 10.77
CA GLY A 16 -14.85 13.18 11.32
C GLY A 16 -15.36 13.07 12.77
N ASN A 17 -15.31 11.88 13.38
CA ASN A 17 -15.73 11.67 14.77
C ASN A 17 -14.54 11.25 15.64
N TRP A 18 -14.52 11.74 16.87
CA TRP A 18 -13.55 11.31 17.87
C TRP A 18 -13.88 9.90 18.37
N VAL A 19 -12.88 9.04 18.44
CA VAL A 19 -12.99 7.69 18.98
C VAL A 19 -12.04 7.56 20.16
N SER A 20 -12.56 7.18 21.34
CA SER A 20 -11.72 7.03 22.53
C SER A 20 -10.75 5.86 22.39
N GLY A 21 -9.56 6.00 22.99
CA GLY A 21 -8.58 4.90 23.01
C GLY A 21 -9.10 3.65 23.73
N GLU A 22 -10.07 3.80 24.64
CA GLU A 22 -10.76 2.70 25.32
C GLU A 22 -11.69 1.96 24.34
N ALA A 23 -12.52 2.69 23.60
CA ALA A 23 -13.39 2.09 22.59
C ALA A 23 -12.59 1.31 21.56
N LEU A 24 -11.44 1.86 21.07
CA LEU A 24 -10.54 1.17 20.14
C LEU A 24 -9.91 -0.08 20.77
N SER A 25 -9.48 0.00 22.03
CA SER A 25 -8.89 -1.11 22.77
C SER A 25 -9.88 -2.27 22.92
N THR A 26 -11.13 -1.96 23.29
CA THR A 26 -12.22 -2.94 23.43
C THR A 26 -12.59 -3.54 22.08
N GLN A 27 -12.80 -2.71 21.05
CA GLN A 27 -13.22 -3.13 19.72
C GLN A 27 -12.20 -4.08 19.05
N LEU A 28 -10.89 -3.82 19.26
CA LEU A 28 -9.81 -4.57 18.61
C LEU A 28 -9.17 -5.62 19.52
N ALA A 29 -9.65 -5.75 20.78
CA ALA A 29 -9.13 -6.66 21.81
C ALA A 29 -7.60 -6.51 22.03
N VAL A 30 -7.09 -5.27 22.05
CA VAL A 30 -5.67 -4.96 22.27
C VAL A 30 -5.51 -3.86 23.31
N SER A 31 -4.31 -3.73 23.91
CA SER A 31 -4.04 -2.68 24.89
C SER A 31 -4.03 -1.27 24.27
N ARG A 32 -4.31 -0.25 25.08
CA ARG A 32 -4.19 1.16 24.67
C ARG A 32 -2.79 1.51 24.16
N THR A 33 -1.75 0.91 24.74
CA THR A 33 -0.37 1.06 24.29
C THR A 33 -0.17 0.50 22.88
N ALA A 34 -0.80 -0.63 22.56
CA ALA A 34 -0.76 -1.20 21.21
C ALA A 34 -1.51 -0.30 20.21
N ILE A 35 -2.67 0.25 20.59
CA ILE A 35 -3.39 1.24 19.77
C ILE A 35 -2.47 2.43 19.46
N TRP A 36 -1.85 3.01 20.49
CA TRP A 36 -0.95 4.15 20.30
C TRP A 36 0.21 3.83 19.34
N LYS A 37 0.85 2.66 19.47
CA LYS A 37 1.91 2.23 18.55
C LYS A 37 1.43 2.12 17.10
N HIS A 38 0.23 1.60 16.88
CA HIS A 38 -0.37 1.50 15.55
C HIS A 38 -0.73 2.88 14.99
N ILE A 39 -1.24 3.80 15.83
CA ILE A 39 -1.49 5.21 15.43
C ILE A 39 -0.18 5.89 14.98
N CYS A 40 0.92 5.73 15.73
CA CYS A 40 2.21 6.27 15.33
C CYS A 40 2.63 5.76 13.94
N LYS A 41 2.54 4.45 13.70
CA LYS A 41 2.85 3.85 12.39
C LYS A 41 1.97 4.37 11.26
N LEU A 42 0.66 4.53 11.50
CA LEU A 42 -0.25 5.09 10.51
C LEU A 42 0.11 6.55 10.17
N ARG A 43 0.53 7.35 11.16
CA ARG A 43 1.01 8.72 10.92
C ARG A 43 2.31 8.74 10.11
N GLU A 44 3.25 7.84 10.40
CA GLU A 44 4.48 7.65 9.61
C GLU A 44 4.16 7.25 8.16
N GLU A 45 3.08 6.52 7.95
CA GLU A 45 2.53 6.16 6.63
C GLU A 45 1.71 7.31 6.00
N GLY A 46 1.70 8.52 6.59
CA GLY A 46 1.08 9.72 6.03
C GLY A 46 -0.42 9.88 6.28
N TYR A 47 -1.04 9.04 7.11
CA TYR A 47 -2.44 9.25 7.50
C TYR A 47 -2.59 10.42 8.47
N GLY A 48 -3.55 11.29 8.19
CA GLY A 48 -3.93 12.37 9.08
C GLY A 48 -4.78 11.86 10.24
N ILE A 49 -4.17 11.63 11.39
CA ILE A 49 -4.85 11.22 12.62
C ILE A 49 -4.49 12.19 13.74
N GLU A 50 -5.47 12.92 14.24
CA GLU A 50 -5.32 13.78 15.41
C GLU A 50 -5.49 12.97 16.71
N SER A 51 -4.84 13.40 17.80
CA SER A 51 -5.02 12.79 19.12
C SER A 51 -5.27 13.83 20.18
N SER A 52 -6.16 13.52 21.10
CA SER A 52 -6.48 14.32 22.27
C SER A 52 -6.54 13.43 23.50
N PRO A 53 -5.90 13.82 24.64
CA PRO A 53 -5.96 13.04 25.88
C PRO A 53 -7.38 12.81 26.39
N LYS A 54 -8.30 13.74 26.12
CA LYS A 54 -9.70 13.69 26.60
C LYS A 54 -10.65 13.02 25.59
N LYS A 55 -10.41 13.18 24.28
CA LYS A 55 -11.34 12.74 23.21
C LYS A 55 -10.90 11.46 22.51
N GLY A 56 -9.59 11.10 22.56
CA GLY A 56 -9.02 9.96 21.86
C GLY A 56 -8.41 10.34 20.51
N TYR A 57 -8.85 9.69 19.43
CA TYR A 57 -8.30 9.81 18.08
C TYR A 57 -9.36 10.26 17.08
N LEU A 58 -8.97 11.12 16.13
CA LEU A 58 -9.81 11.61 15.05
C LEU A 58 -9.12 11.37 13.71
N PHE A 59 -9.76 10.63 12.83
CA PHE A 59 -9.29 10.44 11.46
C PHE A 59 -9.68 11.63 10.58
N GLN A 60 -8.69 12.27 9.97
CA GLN A 60 -8.88 13.48 9.16
C GLN A 60 -8.61 13.25 7.68
N LYS A 61 -7.47 12.63 7.36
CA LYS A 61 -6.96 12.54 6.00
C LYS A 61 -6.39 11.16 5.68
N VAL A 62 -6.72 10.66 4.47
CA VAL A 62 -6.10 9.48 3.87
C VAL A 62 -4.66 9.81 3.48
N SER A 63 -3.79 8.82 3.48
CA SER A 63 -2.42 8.96 2.97
C SER A 63 -2.43 9.17 1.46
N ASP A 64 -1.53 10.03 0.97
CA ASP A 64 -1.30 10.22 -0.47
C ASP A 64 -0.34 9.17 -1.06
N LEU A 65 0.21 8.27 -0.20
CA LEU A 65 1.11 7.20 -0.62
C LEU A 65 0.35 6.02 -1.23
N LEU A 66 1.00 5.31 -2.14
CA LEU A 66 0.46 4.12 -2.84
C LEU A 66 0.45 2.88 -1.93
N LEU A 67 -0.06 3.04 -0.71
CA LEU A 67 -0.08 1.97 0.29
C LEU A 67 -0.99 0.81 -0.14
N PRO A 68 -0.63 -0.45 0.18
CA PRO A 68 -1.41 -1.61 -0.20
C PRO A 68 -2.87 -1.58 0.23
N ASN A 69 -3.19 -0.97 1.38
CA ASN A 69 -4.56 -0.85 1.87
C ASN A 69 -5.37 0.12 1.02
N GLU A 70 -4.79 1.27 0.64
CA GLU A 70 -5.44 2.28 -0.19
C GLU A 70 -5.70 1.73 -1.60
N ILE A 71 -4.72 1.04 -2.17
CA ILE A 71 -4.88 0.39 -3.48
C ILE A 71 -5.99 -0.66 -3.42
N ARG A 72 -6.01 -1.54 -2.41
CA ARG A 72 -7.01 -2.61 -2.28
C ARG A 72 -8.43 -2.09 -2.11
N GLU A 73 -8.61 -1.00 -1.39
CA GLU A 73 -9.92 -0.38 -1.15
C GLU A 73 -10.57 0.11 -2.44
N GLY A 74 -9.77 0.67 -3.38
CA GLY A 74 -10.23 1.15 -4.68
C GLY A 74 -10.29 0.09 -5.79
N LEU A 75 -9.84 -1.16 -5.55
CA LEU A 75 -9.80 -2.17 -6.60
C LEU A 75 -11.17 -2.83 -6.85
N ASP A 76 -11.61 -2.79 -8.10
CA ASP A 76 -12.72 -3.61 -8.63
C ASP A 76 -12.22 -4.66 -9.63
N THR A 77 -11.17 -5.40 -9.26
CA THR A 77 -10.56 -6.43 -10.09
C THR A 77 -10.70 -7.81 -9.44
N LYS A 78 -10.70 -8.88 -10.25
CA LYS A 78 -10.74 -10.26 -9.75
C LYS A 78 -9.35 -10.86 -9.52
N VAL A 79 -8.34 -10.41 -10.25
CA VAL A 79 -6.98 -10.98 -10.25
C VAL A 79 -5.94 -9.94 -9.83
N PHE A 80 -5.92 -8.78 -10.50
CA PHE A 80 -4.84 -7.81 -10.36
C PHE A 80 -4.88 -7.12 -8.99
N GLY A 81 -3.77 -7.14 -8.27
CA GLY A 81 -3.63 -6.59 -6.93
C GLY A 81 -4.33 -7.39 -5.81
N ARG A 82 -5.11 -8.44 -6.14
CA ARG A 82 -5.85 -9.23 -5.14
C ARG A 82 -4.96 -10.23 -4.41
N LYS A 83 -4.00 -10.86 -5.09
CA LYS A 83 -3.13 -11.89 -4.51
C LYS A 83 -1.85 -11.34 -3.88
N GLY A 84 -1.40 -10.16 -4.29
CA GLY A 84 -0.22 -9.54 -3.71
C GLY A 84 -0.01 -8.11 -4.16
N ILE A 85 0.30 -7.22 -3.20
CA ILE A 85 0.79 -5.87 -3.44
C ILE A 85 2.05 -5.71 -2.61
N VAL A 86 3.18 -5.50 -3.27
CA VAL A 86 4.49 -5.31 -2.64
C VAL A 86 4.86 -3.83 -2.80
N TYR A 87 4.89 -3.12 -1.68
CA TYR A 87 5.13 -1.69 -1.61
C TYR A 87 6.56 -1.36 -1.18
N TYR A 88 7.12 -0.34 -1.79
CA TYR A 88 8.39 0.26 -1.44
C TYR A 88 8.28 1.79 -1.40
N SER A 89 8.83 2.42 -0.36
CA SER A 89 9.04 3.87 -0.37
C SER A 89 10.08 4.28 -1.42
N GLN A 90 11.11 3.44 -1.59
CA GLN A 90 12.16 3.61 -2.60
C GLN A 90 12.66 2.24 -3.06
N ILE A 91 12.93 2.08 -4.35
CA ILE A 91 13.47 0.86 -4.94
C ILE A 91 14.36 1.19 -6.15
N ASN A 92 15.24 0.29 -6.53
CA ASN A 92 16.01 0.42 -7.78
C ASN A 92 15.07 0.49 -9.00
N SER A 93 14.18 -0.51 -9.14
CA SER A 93 13.19 -0.56 -10.23
C SER A 93 12.07 -1.54 -9.90
N THR A 94 10.82 -1.09 -10.02
CA THR A 94 9.64 -1.95 -9.85
C THR A 94 9.63 -3.09 -10.87
N ASN A 95 10.09 -2.84 -12.11
CA ASN A 95 10.17 -3.84 -13.17
C ASN A 95 11.21 -4.93 -12.84
N THR A 96 12.39 -4.56 -12.36
CA THR A 96 13.40 -5.53 -11.91
C THR A 96 12.86 -6.39 -10.78
N LYS A 97 12.21 -5.76 -9.80
CA LYS A 97 11.61 -6.47 -8.67
C LYS A 97 10.47 -7.40 -9.08
N ALA A 98 9.61 -6.97 -9.99
CA ALA A 98 8.55 -7.82 -10.53
C ALA A 98 9.12 -9.06 -11.25
N LYS A 99 10.20 -8.90 -12.02
CA LYS A 99 10.90 -10.03 -12.65
C LYS A 99 11.49 -11.01 -11.64
N GLU A 100 12.13 -10.51 -10.57
CA GLU A 100 12.65 -11.35 -9.48
C GLU A 100 11.53 -12.15 -8.80
N LEU A 101 10.40 -11.52 -8.53
CA LEU A 101 9.25 -12.15 -7.91
C LEU A 101 8.60 -13.18 -8.85
N ALA A 102 8.49 -12.87 -10.14
CA ALA A 102 7.98 -13.78 -11.15
C ALA A 102 8.87 -15.03 -11.29
N ALA A 103 10.20 -14.88 -11.24
CA ALA A 103 11.15 -15.99 -11.24
C ALA A 103 11.04 -16.89 -9.98
N ARG A 104 10.45 -16.38 -8.89
CA ARG A 104 10.13 -17.13 -7.67
C ARG A 104 8.67 -17.57 -7.60
N ASP A 105 8.04 -17.64 -8.75
CA ASP A 105 6.66 -18.08 -8.94
C ASP A 105 5.59 -17.23 -8.23
N ALA A 106 5.83 -15.92 -8.08
CA ALA A 106 4.80 -15.02 -7.57
C ALA A 106 3.49 -15.16 -8.39
N PRO A 107 2.33 -15.11 -7.74
CA PRO A 107 1.03 -15.27 -8.40
C PRO A 107 0.80 -14.24 -9.51
N GLU A 108 0.04 -14.63 -10.54
CA GLU A 108 -0.50 -13.68 -11.51
C GLU A 108 -1.28 -12.56 -10.82
N GLY A 109 -1.16 -11.34 -11.32
CA GLY A 109 -1.81 -10.17 -10.75
C GLY A 109 -1.06 -9.56 -9.56
N THR A 110 0.13 -10.08 -9.19
CA THR A 110 0.97 -9.44 -8.18
C THR A 110 1.43 -8.06 -8.66
N LEU A 111 1.18 -7.02 -7.86
CA LEU A 111 1.63 -5.65 -8.07
C LEU A 111 2.93 -5.38 -7.30
N VAL A 112 3.89 -4.72 -7.94
CA VAL A 112 5.02 -4.07 -7.29
C VAL A 112 4.86 -2.57 -7.46
N VAL A 113 4.81 -1.85 -6.35
CA VAL A 113 4.51 -0.41 -6.30
C VAL A 113 5.62 0.31 -5.56
N ALA A 114 6.00 1.50 -6.02
CA ALA A 114 6.99 2.33 -5.35
C ALA A 114 6.66 3.82 -5.44
N GLU A 115 7.12 4.59 -4.44
CA GLU A 115 7.02 6.06 -4.44
C GLU A 115 8.15 6.71 -5.25
N SER A 116 9.30 6.01 -5.37
CA SER A 116 10.44 6.47 -6.16
C SER A 116 11.27 5.31 -6.68
N GLN A 117 12.01 5.55 -7.78
CA GLN A 117 12.96 4.59 -8.33
C GLN A 117 14.32 5.24 -8.56
N GLU A 118 15.40 4.57 -8.12
CA GLU A 118 16.78 5.03 -8.35
C GLU A 118 17.26 4.73 -9.77
N LYS A 119 16.84 3.59 -10.32
CA LYS A 119 17.26 3.08 -11.64
C LYS A 119 16.03 2.72 -12.47
N GLY A 120 15.09 3.67 -12.58
CA GLY A 120 13.92 3.53 -13.44
C GLY A 120 14.33 3.20 -14.88
N ARG A 121 13.62 2.25 -15.51
CA ARG A 121 13.97 1.75 -16.84
C ARG A 121 12.95 2.17 -17.89
N GLY A 122 13.41 2.91 -18.88
CA GLY A 122 12.68 3.19 -20.09
C GLY A 122 12.94 2.12 -21.17
N ARG A 123 12.31 2.28 -22.33
CA ARG A 123 12.53 1.42 -23.51
C ARG A 123 13.95 1.62 -24.06
N LYS A 124 14.51 0.59 -24.71
CA LYS A 124 15.84 0.59 -25.35
C LYS A 124 16.98 0.98 -24.37
N GLY A 125 16.87 0.55 -23.10
CA GLY A 125 17.91 0.79 -22.08
C GLY A 125 18.02 2.23 -21.56
N ARG A 126 17.09 3.12 -21.92
CA ARG A 126 17.09 4.51 -21.41
C ARG A 126 16.78 4.52 -19.89
N THR A 127 17.36 5.48 -19.20
CA THR A 127 17.02 5.76 -17.80
C THR A 127 15.70 6.53 -17.73
N TRP A 128 14.85 6.19 -16.78
CA TRP A 128 13.61 6.90 -16.48
C TRP A 128 13.73 7.61 -15.14
N PHE A 129 13.61 8.93 -15.15
CA PHE A 129 13.63 9.73 -13.93
C PHE A 129 12.34 9.48 -13.13
N SER A 130 12.47 9.04 -11.88
CA SER A 130 11.36 8.55 -11.05
C SER A 130 11.44 9.12 -9.63
N PRO A 131 11.26 10.45 -9.44
CA PRO A 131 11.33 11.10 -8.14
C PRO A 131 10.13 10.72 -7.27
N SER A 132 10.28 10.81 -5.95
CA SER A 132 9.15 10.73 -5.02
C SER A 132 8.14 11.85 -5.30
N GLN A 133 6.86 11.56 -5.13
CA GLN A 133 5.73 12.47 -5.39
C GLN A 133 5.64 12.99 -6.84
N GLY A 134 6.41 12.43 -7.76
CA GLY A 134 6.44 12.83 -9.17
C GLY A 134 5.68 11.92 -10.12
N GLY A 135 5.14 10.79 -9.65
CA GLY A 135 4.43 9.81 -10.49
C GLY A 135 4.03 8.55 -9.75
N ILE A 136 3.37 7.66 -10.48
CA ILE A 136 2.95 6.34 -10.02
C ILE A 136 3.87 5.32 -10.69
N TYR A 137 4.65 4.58 -9.89
CA TYR A 137 5.58 3.57 -10.37
C TYR A 137 5.08 2.19 -10.02
N ILE A 138 4.54 1.49 -11.02
CA ILE A 138 3.90 0.19 -10.85
C ILE A 138 4.45 -0.80 -11.87
N SER A 139 4.64 -2.05 -11.44
CA SER A 139 4.83 -3.21 -12.32
C SER A 139 3.86 -4.31 -11.93
N LEU A 140 3.20 -4.90 -12.94
CA LEU A 140 2.23 -5.96 -12.79
C LEU A 140 2.82 -7.27 -13.34
N ILE A 141 2.72 -8.35 -12.58
CA ILE A 141 3.09 -9.69 -13.04
C ILE A 141 1.91 -10.31 -13.77
N LEU A 142 2.12 -10.65 -15.02
CA LEU A 142 1.17 -11.38 -15.86
C LEU A 142 1.71 -12.77 -16.19
N LYS A 143 0.82 -13.77 -16.22
CA LYS A 143 1.10 -15.15 -16.65
C LYS A 143 0.11 -15.54 -17.76
N PRO A 144 0.20 -14.92 -18.95
CA PRO A 144 -0.74 -15.21 -20.03
C PRO A 144 -0.56 -16.64 -20.56
N HIS A 145 -1.67 -17.34 -20.76
CA HIS A 145 -1.70 -18.67 -21.42
C HIS A 145 -1.72 -18.52 -22.95
N ILE A 146 -0.76 -17.75 -23.48
CA ILE A 146 -0.62 -17.53 -24.94
C ILE A 146 0.80 -17.87 -25.38
N SER A 147 0.94 -18.31 -26.65
CA SER A 147 2.25 -18.55 -27.23
C SER A 147 3.08 -17.26 -27.27
N PRO A 148 4.38 -17.29 -26.95
CA PRO A 148 5.26 -16.13 -27.06
C PRO A 148 5.23 -15.45 -28.42
N GLN A 149 4.99 -16.20 -29.52
CA GLN A 149 4.86 -15.64 -30.87
C GLN A 149 3.61 -14.75 -31.05
N MET A 150 2.60 -14.91 -30.21
CA MET A 150 1.37 -14.09 -30.23
C MET A 150 1.49 -12.80 -29.43
N ILE A 151 2.58 -12.60 -28.72
CA ILE A 151 2.88 -11.36 -28.00
C ILE A 151 3.53 -10.43 -29.01
N SER A 152 2.71 -9.67 -29.75
CA SER A 152 3.25 -8.59 -30.60
C SER A 152 3.88 -7.52 -29.71
N LEU A 153 5.13 -7.19 -29.97
CA LEU A 153 5.91 -6.16 -29.31
C LEU A 153 5.54 -4.76 -29.81
#